data_03e24429e1badfd7906382ec5292ae89
#
_entry.id   03e24429e1badfd7906382ec5292ae89
#
_cell.length_a   1.000
_cell.length_b   1.000
_cell.length_c   1.000
_cell.angle_alpha   90.00
_cell.angle_beta   90.00
_cell.angle_gamma   90.00
#
_symmetry.space_group_name_H-M   'P 1'
#
loop_
_entity.id
_entity.type
_entity.pdbx_description
1 polymer ?
#
loop_
_entity_poly.entity_id
_entity_poly.type
_entity_poly.pdbx_seq_one_letter_code
_entity_poly.pdbx_strand_id
1 'polypeptide(L)'
;MVMALKELICFFFSLVVVCGPRGVRALTLVVPARVSALAGSCVLIPCSLSPPQRQGRPVEVEVRLQYHWSTPMGALFPTVPRLALSSSSGEDDDASSLRVHKDFRGRVALTGDVSKGDCSVTVSEVRQKDASNYVLEMRRRGDKNWSKMAFQMDVSNFPELPRLTGPESVTDGQQVVLNCTVGFPCPSQPPTLRWRWVRGRPDNSSVFGEPRVALSPDKRPLLWASLSFTASYHLMPRISCEVHYQKLGAPVVMAKDIHVKFPPKDVHIRLHTSAVREGGSALLECSCKADPPVEEYDWSYTQHGRTRFLPLHTFTVRIGNVTRHTRVICTAKSRLGSTASPSTAINVEYKPHILSKSSCRWDGTAVYCRCIADSNPRAAITWSVNGSPPSHGYNTSVFVHSNGTVAARLGGVVDMPPSVVCYANNAHGNDSRPLLQEVEVSLLWLLMAALGMAFSVLVIVAAVFLCCGRRQAGRSAMINHRSQAVYPGDVGIYQEHAPLYINCTEVTHIYTNGSYQLVYQNCTPCFVRTKQTHKRRRRGAWRDGVQREAERLRAPPGVSTAETDTAIYLEVL
;
A
#
# COMPACT_ATOMS: atom_id res chain seq x y z
N MET A 1 24.50 17.49 76.15
CA MET A 1 23.91 16.41 76.96
C MET A 1 22.51 15.98 76.53
N VAL A 2 21.92 16.58 75.49
CA VAL A 2 20.60 16.21 74.94
C VAL A 2 20.70 15.35 73.70
N MET A 3 21.85 15.31 72.99
CA MET A 3 22.06 14.46 71.80
C MET A 3 22.46 13.03 72.14
N ALA A 4 23.09 12.75 73.28
CA ALA A 4 23.49 11.40 73.66
C ALA A 4 22.33 10.54 74.21
N LEU A 5 21.22 11.16 74.62
CA LEU A 5 20.05 10.43 75.11
C LEU A 5 19.10 9.95 74.03
N LYS A 6 19.15 10.57 72.84
CA LYS A 6 18.35 10.12 71.68
C LYS A 6 18.94 8.88 70.99
N GLU A 7 20.24 8.76 70.96
CA GLU A 7 20.90 7.58 70.38
C GLU A 7 20.74 6.32 71.27
N LEU A 8 20.73 6.51 72.60
CA LEU A 8 20.51 5.37 73.50
C LEU A 8 19.06 4.83 73.47
N ILE A 9 18.08 5.70 73.24
CA ILE A 9 16.67 5.30 73.13
C ILE A 9 16.39 4.59 71.82
N CYS A 10 17.03 5.01 70.72
CA CYS A 10 16.93 4.29 69.44
C CYS A 10 17.60 2.92 69.50
N PHE A 11 18.70 2.74 70.25
CA PHE A 11 19.36 1.44 70.40
C PHE A 11 18.56 0.46 71.24
N PHE A 12 17.87 0.92 72.29
CA PHE A 12 16.99 0.07 73.12
C PHE A 12 15.70 -0.28 72.38
N PHE A 13 15.11 0.59 71.56
CA PHE A 13 13.96 0.23 70.75
C PHE A 13 14.32 -0.73 69.60
N SER A 14 15.53 -0.65 69.03
CA SER A 14 16.01 -1.60 68.04
C SER A 14 16.31 -3.01 68.62
N LEU A 15 16.71 -3.10 69.86
CA LEU A 15 16.97 -4.39 70.53
C LEU A 15 15.71 -5.10 71.06
N VAL A 16 14.65 -4.35 71.37
CA VAL A 16 13.38 -4.93 71.79
C VAL A 16 12.54 -5.46 70.64
N VAL A 17 12.75 -4.95 69.40
CA VAL A 17 12.07 -5.46 68.19
C VAL A 17 12.70 -6.74 67.66
N VAL A 18 13.94 -7.09 68.08
CA VAL A 18 14.64 -8.33 67.63
C VAL A 18 14.37 -9.54 68.51
N CYS A 19 13.80 -9.38 69.71
CA CYS A 19 13.47 -10.49 70.65
C CYS A 19 11.97 -10.67 70.92
N GLY A 20 11.11 -10.37 69.92
CA GLY A 20 9.75 -10.89 69.95
C GLY A 20 9.78 -12.43 69.86
N PRO A 21 8.88 -13.15 70.59
CA PRO A 21 8.85 -14.61 70.53
C PRO A 21 8.76 -15.06 69.07
N ARG A 22 9.65 -15.94 68.65
CA ARG A 22 9.56 -16.62 67.34
C ARG A 22 8.23 -17.38 67.32
N GLY A 23 7.14 -16.67 67.03
CA GLY A 23 5.86 -17.28 66.74
C GLY A 23 6.05 -18.26 65.60
N VAL A 24 5.77 -19.52 65.87
CA VAL A 24 5.69 -20.52 64.81
C VAL A 24 4.69 -19.98 63.80
N ARG A 25 5.18 -19.45 62.68
CA ARG A 25 4.29 -18.97 61.62
C ARG A 25 3.42 -20.16 61.18
N ALA A 26 2.11 -20.01 61.37
CA ALA A 26 1.14 -21.02 60.99
C ALA A 26 1.31 -21.31 59.51
N LEU A 27 1.24 -22.58 59.16
CA LEU A 27 1.27 -23.04 57.78
C LEU A 27 0.00 -22.56 57.08
N THR A 28 0.13 -21.78 56.02
CA THR A 28 -1.01 -21.31 55.22
C THR A 28 -1.03 -22.02 53.90
N LEU A 29 -2.20 -22.54 53.52
CA LEU A 29 -2.48 -23.20 52.26
C LEU A 29 -3.07 -22.20 51.29
N VAL A 30 -2.63 -22.22 50.02
CA VAL A 30 -3.24 -21.49 48.95
C VAL A 30 -3.67 -22.48 47.88
N VAL A 31 -4.99 -22.54 47.63
CA VAL A 31 -5.63 -23.41 46.62
C VAL A 31 -6.63 -22.52 45.87
N PRO A 32 -6.79 -22.64 44.55
CA PRO A 32 -7.82 -21.91 43.81
C PRO A 32 -9.22 -22.26 44.35
N ALA A 33 -10.10 -21.26 44.45
CA ALA A 33 -11.46 -21.47 44.91
C ALA A 33 -12.29 -22.40 44.01
N ARG A 34 -11.91 -22.55 42.73
CA ARG A 34 -12.53 -23.43 41.74
C ARG A 34 -11.47 -24.16 40.94
N VAL A 35 -11.70 -25.42 40.68
CA VAL A 35 -10.87 -26.30 39.85
C VAL A 35 -11.74 -26.95 38.80
N SER A 36 -11.41 -26.73 37.52
CA SER A 36 -12.14 -27.34 36.41
C SER A 36 -11.48 -28.63 35.99
N ALA A 37 -12.27 -29.66 35.81
CA ALA A 37 -11.85 -31.00 35.40
C ALA A 37 -12.59 -31.47 34.16
N LEU A 38 -11.97 -32.35 33.38
CA LEU A 38 -12.57 -33.00 32.23
C LEU A 38 -12.87 -34.47 32.57
N ALA A 39 -14.11 -34.90 32.37
CA ALA A 39 -14.52 -36.25 32.60
C ALA A 39 -13.66 -37.25 31.79
N GLY A 40 -13.26 -38.37 32.46
CA GLY A 40 -12.38 -39.36 31.85
C GLY A 40 -10.89 -39.01 31.81
N SER A 41 -10.51 -37.78 32.17
CA SER A 41 -9.12 -37.31 32.23
C SER A 41 -8.59 -37.29 33.66
N CYS A 42 -7.42 -36.71 33.90
CA CYS A 42 -6.99 -36.37 35.26
C CYS A 42 -7.16 -34.85 35.51
N VAL A 43 -7.07 -34.45 36.76
CA VAL A 43 -7.03 -33.06 37.17
C VAL A 43 -5.96 -32.82 38.22
N LEU A 44 -5.20 -31.75 38.01
CA LEU A 44 -4.28 -31.23 39.02
C LEU A 44 -5.00 -30.17 39.86
N ILE A 45 -5.03 -30.39 41.17
CA ILE A 45 -5.47 -29.43 42.19
C ILE A 45 -4.21 -28.70 42.64
N PRO A 46 -3.96 -27.47 42.12
CA PRO A 46 -2.74 -26.75 42.48
C PRO A 46 -2.82 -26.26 43.91
N CYS A 47 -1.76 -26.50 44.66
CA CYS A 47 -1.65 -26.10 46.05
C CYS A 47 -0.26 -25.52 46.33
N SER A 48 -0.18 -24.45 47.11
CA SER A 48 1.08 -23.92 47.56
C SER A 48 1.07 -23.61 49.06
N LEU A 49 2.23 -23.82 49.68
CA LEU A 49 2.48 -23.58 51.07
C LEU A 49 3.20 -22.25 51.29
N SER A 50 2.73 -21.44 52.25
CA SER A 50 3.39 -20.23 52.65
C SER A 50 3.57 -20.20 54.18
N PRO A 51 4.75 -19.86 54.69
CA PRO A 51 6.00 -19.60 53.99
C PRO A 51 6.63 -20.89 53.47
N PRO A 52 7.42 -20.82 52.34
CA PRO A 52 8.14 -21.97 51.85
C PRO A 52 9.10 -22.50 52.94
N GLN A 53 9.27 -23.82 52.98
CA GLN A 53 10.15 -24.46 53.95
C GLN A 53 11.60 -24.03 53.75
N ARG A 54 12.31 -23.69 54.84
CA ARG A 54 13.77 -23.44 54.77
C ARG A 54 14.46 -24.78 54.46
N GLN A 55 15.33 -24.78 53.44
CA GLN A 55 16.20 -25.91 53.11
C GLN A 55 16.91 -26.43 54.37
N GLY A 56 16.73 -27.71 54.72
CA GLY A 56 17.55 -28.32 55.75
C GLY A 56 16.99 -29.55 56.49
N ARG A 57 15.70 -29.78 56.53
CA ARG A 57 15.14 -31.02 57.12
C ARG A 57 13.86 -31.41 56.40
N PRO A 58 13.68 -32.69 55.96
CA PRO A 58 12.42 -33.15 55.42
C PRO A 58 11.37 -33.03 56.52
N VAL A 59 10.39 -32.16 56.35
CA VAL A 59 9.25 -32.08 57.25
C VAL A 59 8.20 -33.03 56.72
N GLU A 60 7.97 -34.07 57.51
CA GLU A 60 6.83 -34.96 57.23
C GLU A 60 5.53 -34.19 57.41
N VAL A 61 4.71 -34.17 56.40
CA VAL A 61 3.39 -33.53 56.39
C VAL A 61 2.31 -34.58 56.20
N GLU A 62 1.25 -34.38 56.94
CA GLU A 62 0.03 -35.16 56.75
C GLU A 62 -0.92 -34.34 55.85
N VAL A 63 -1.42 -34.95 54.77
CA VAL A 63 -2.33 -34.35 53.81
C VAL A 63 -3.63 -35.15 53.77
N ARG A 64 -4.74 -34.47 53.89
CA ARG A 64 -6.07 -35.05 53.74
C ARG A 64 -6.87 -34.26 52.72
N LEU A 65 -7.53 -34.95 51.78
CA LEU A 65 -8.52 -34.38 50.89
C LEU A 65 -9.89 -34.94 51.23
N GLN A 66 -10.78 -34.10 51.70
CA GLN A 66 -12.16 -34.45 52.03
C GLN A 66 -13.10 -33.87 50.96
N TYR A 67 -14.21 -34.57 50.70
CA TYR A 67 -15.26 -34.08 49.80
C TYR A 67 -16.64 -34.23 50.46
N HIS A 68 -17.57 -33.33 50.10
CA HIS A 68 -18.92 -33.35 50.61
C HIS A 68 -19.85 -34.02 49.58
N TRP A 69 -20.34 -35.21 49.92
CA TRP A 69 -21.31 -35.90 49.08
C TRP A 69 -22.69 -35.28 49.25
N SER A 70 -23.23 -34.68 48.18
CA SER A 70 -24.63 -34.22 48.12
C SER A 70 -25.51 -35.40 47.67
N THR A 71 -26.37 -35.89 48.55
CA THR A 71 -27.41 -36.85 48.14
C THR A 71 -28.49 -36.10 47.32
N PRO A 72 -29.16 -36.74 46.33
CA PRO A 72 -30.24 -36.13 45.60
C PRO A 72 -31.45 -35.62 46.45
N MET A 73 -31.54 -36.09 47.70
CA MET A 73 -32.49 -35.66 48.74
C MET A 73 -31.85 -34.66 49.72
N GLY A 74 -30.92 -33.84 49.28
CA GLY A 74 -29.95 -33.07 50.03
C GLY A 74 -30.44 -32.00 50.99
N ALA A 75 -31.76 -31.90 51.30
CA ALA A 75 -32.25 -30.91 52.27
C ALA A 75 -32.46 -31.47 53.69
N LEU A 76 -32.41 -32.77 53.91
CA LEU A 76 -32.81 -33.39 55.17
C LEU A 76 -31.68 -34.10 55.97
N PHE A 77 -30.49 -34.28 55.35
CA PHE A 77 -29.41 -34.98 56.04
C PHE A 77 -28.12 -34.15 55.99
N PRO A 78 -27.35 -34.06 57.13
CA PRO A 78 -26.08 -33.38 57.16
C PRO A 78 -25.11 -34.11 56.18
N THR A 79 -24.44 -33.32 55.31
CA THR A 79 -23.42 -33.83 54.42
C THR A 79 -22.26 -34.39 55.24
N VAL A 80 -22.03 -35.70 55.16
CA VAL A 80 -20.92 -36.33 55.88
C VAL A 80 -19.66 -36.19 55.02
N PRO A 81 -18.58 -35.57 55.52
CA PRO A 81 -17.33 -35.48 54.78
C PRO A 81 -16.73 -36.86 54.60
N ARG A 82 -16.35 -37.19 53.37
CA ARG A 82 -15.68 -38.46 53.01
C ARG A 82 -14.24 -38.17 52.59
N LEU A 83 -13.34 -39.10 52.96
CA LEU A 83 -11.92 -38.96 52.68
C LEU A 83 -11.60 -39.44 51.26
N ALA A 84 -11.01 -38.57 50.44
CA ALA A 84 -10.51 -38.91 49.10
C ALA A 84 -9.02 -39.28 49.11
N LEU A 85 -8.21 -38.69 50.00
CA LEU A 85 -6.78 -38.96 50.15
C LEU A 85 -6.35 -38.82 51.60
N SER A 86 -5.45 -39.70 52.06
CA SER A 86 -4.69 -39.56 53.30
C SER A 86 -3.25 -40.04 53.06
N SER A 87 -2.29 -39.23 53.48
CA SER A 87 -0.86 -39.56 53.38
C SER A 87 -0.31 -40.17 54.69
N SER A 88 -1.11 -40.28 55.74
CA SER A 88 -0.67 -40.90 56.99
C SER A 88 -0.67 -42.43 56.87
N SER A 89 0.49 -43.00 56.99
CA SER A 89 0.70 -44.45 57.05
C SER A 89 0.81 -45.01 58.51
N GLY A 90 0.30 -44.24 59.47
CA GLY A 90 0.39 -44.67 60.88
C GLY A 90 -0.77 -45.57 61.32
N GLU A 91 -0.44 -46.67 61.88
CA GLU A 91 -1.30 -47.56 62.70
C GLU A 91 -1.60 -46.85 64.03
N ASP A 92 -2.38 -45.83 64.02
CA ASP A 92 -2.97 -45.27 65.22
C ASP A 92 -4.42 -45.73 65.32
N ASP A 93 -4.73 -46.54 66.34
CA ASP A 93 -5.94 -47.32 66.62
C ASP A 93 -7.25 -46.50 66.80
N ASP A 94 -7.32 -45.23 66.40
CA ASP A 94 -8.56 -44.46 66.50
C ASP A 94 -9.16 -44.17 65.11
N ALA A 95 -8.78 -44.92 64.09
CA ALA A 95 -9.07 -44.63 62.69
C ALA A 95 -10.23 -45.45 62.09
N SER A 96 -11.23 -45.85 62.87
CA SER A 96 -12.39 -46.62 62.36
C SER A 96 -13.31 -45.75 61.44
N SER A 97 -13.12 -44.43 61.35
CA SER A 97 -14.00 -43.54 60.57
C SER A 97 -13.35 -42.90 59.35
N LEU A 98 -12.06 -42.95 59.14
CA LEU A 98 -11.35 -42.17 58.13
C LEU A 98 -10.67 -43.01 57.03
N ARG A 99 -11.33 -44.09 56.56
CA ARG A 99 -10.83 -44.83 55.39
C ARG A 99 -11.12 -44.06 54.09
N VAL A 100 -10.09 -44.04 53.18
CA VAL A 100 -10.28 -43.50 51.83
C VAL A 100 -11.45 -44.18 51.15
N HIS A 101 -12.42 -43.38 50.68
CA HIS A 101 -13.63 -43.90 50.04
C HIS A 101 -13.29 -44.73 48.81
N LYS A 102 -14.01 -45.80 48.61
CA LYS A 102 -13.77 -46.78 47.51
C LYS A 102 -13.68 -46.14 46.13
N ASP A 103 -14.41 -45.06 45.88
CA ASP A 103 -14.43 -44.38 44.60
C ASP A 103 -13.14 -43.61 44.31
N PHE A 104 -12.36 -43.23 45.31
CA PHE A 104 -11.10 -42.50 45.17
C PHE A 104 -9.85 -43.33 45.41
N ARG A 105 -10.00 -44.56 45.86
CA ARG A 105 -8.89 -45.44 46.15
C ARG A 105 -8.07 -45.72 44.89
N GLY A 106 -6.77 -45.40 44.90
CA GLY A 106 -5.84 -45.56 43.79
C GLY A 106 -5.96 -44.49 42.70
N ARG A 107 -6.94 -43.55 42.81
CA ARG A 107 -7.12 -42.46 41.82
C ARG A 107 -6.58 -41.12 42.27
N VAL A 108 -6.29 -40.93 43.52
CA VAL A 108 -5.83 -39.66 44.11
C VAL A 108 -4.44 -39.82 44.66
N ALA A 109 -3.54 -38.91 44.27
CA ALA A 109 -2.15 -38.92 44.71
C ALA A 109 -1.66 -37.50 45.00
N LEU A 110 -0.81 -37.33 46.00
CA LEU A 110 -0.03 -36.12 46.24
C LEU A 110 1.11 -36.13 45.22
N THR A 111 1.10 -35.17 44.29
CA THR A 111 2.05 -35.07 43.19
C THR A 111 3.00 -33.89 43.31
N GLY A 112 2.68 -32.94 44.18
CA GLY A 112 3.55 -31.80 44.49
C GLY A 112 4.73 -32.18 45.38
N ASP A 113 5.84 -31.44 45.24
CA ASP A 113 7.01 -31.56 46.11
C ASP A 113 6.84 -30.62 47.31
N VAL A 114 6.39 -31.22 48.43
CA VAL A 114 6.13 -30.45 49.66
C VAL A 114 7.38 -29.75 50.18
N SER A 115 8.58 -30.32 49.93
CA SER A 115 9.84 -29.68 50.34
C SER A 115 10.09 -28.35 49.62
N LYS A 116 9.55 -28.20 48.43
CA LYS A 116 9.57 -26.95 47.65
C LYS A 116 8.35 -26.07 47.89
N GLY A 117 7.48 -26.44 48.80
CA GLY A 117 6.25 -25.68 49.07
C GLY A 117 5.11 -25.96 48.07
N ASP A 118 5.21 -27.05 47.31
CA ASP A 118 4.16 -27.51 46.41
C ASP A 118 3.41 -28.68 47.03
N CYS A 119 2.13 -28.48 47.33
CA CYS A 119 1.24 -29.48 47.94
C CYS A 119 0.18 -29.97 46.93
N SER A 120 0.44 -29.88 45.66
CA SER A 120 -0.52 -30.20 44.61
C SER A 120 -0.94 -31.68 44.63
N VAL A 121 -2.23 -31.90 44.41
CA VAL A 121 -2.86 -33.22 44.38
C VAL A 121 -3.41 -33.50 43.00
N THR A 122 -3.21 -34.72 42.52
CA THR A 122 -3.78 -35.16 41.24
C THR A 122 -4.90 -36.20 41.48
N VAL A 123 -6.03 -35.97 40.81
CA VAL A 123 -7.14 -36.94 40.73
C VAL A 123 -7.16 -37.52 39.32
N SER A 124 -6.98 -38.82 39.20
CA SER A 124 -7.01 -39.55 37.92
C SER A 124 -8.42 -40.07 37.62
N GLU A 125 -8.71 -40.31 36.32
CA GLU A 125 -9.98 -40.87 35.86
C GLU A 125 -11.20 -40.15 36.45
N VAL A 126 -11.20 -38.82 36.34
CA VAL A 126 -12.26 -37.96 36.86
C VAL A 126 -13.61 -38.38 36.28
N ARG A 127 -14.61 -38.51 37.12
CA ARG A 127 -15.97 -38.88 36.76
C ARG A 127 -16.90 -37.73 37.00
N GLN A 128 -18.01 -37.65 36.29
CA GLN A 128 -19.01 -36.60 36.48
C GLN A 128 -19.49 -36.47 37.95
N LYS A 129 -19.59 -37.59 38.65
CA LYS A 129 -19.96 -37.65 40.07
C LYS A 129 -18.91 -37.11 41.03
N ASP A 130 -17.68 -36.87 40.57
CA ASP A 130 -16.62 -36.27 41.38
C ASP A 130 -16.78 -34.75 41.52
N ALA A 131 -17.72 -34.13 40.77
CA ALA A 131 -18.09 -32.71 40.93
C ALA A 131 -18.65 -32.51 42.35
N SER A 132 -17.92 -31.74 43.17
CA SER A 132 -18.27 -31.53 44.58
C SER A 132 -17.46 -30.39 45.21
N ASN A 133 -17.82 -30.04 46.42
CA ASN A 133 -16.99 -29.17 47.29
C ASN A 133 -15.98 -30.06 48.04
N TYR A 134 -14.73 -29.61 47.96
CA TYR A 134 -13.61 -30.28 48.58
C TYR A 134 -12.97 -29.38 49.65
N VAL A 135 -12.33 -30.02 50.64
CA VAL A 135 -11.48 -29.36 51.64
C VAL A 135 -10.13 -30.05 51.63
N LEU A 136 -9.09 -29.32 51.28
CA LEU A 136 -7.71 -29.78 51.43
C LEU A 136 -7.22 -29.35 52.81
N GLU A 137 -6.77 -30.35 53.56
CA GLU A 137 -6.25 -30.19 54.92
C GLU A 137 -4.80 -30.61 54.98
N MET A 138 -3.96 -29.87 55.67
CA MET A 138 -2.56 -30.20 55.85
C MET A 138 -2.06 -29.79 57.21
N ARG A 139 -1.22 -30.62 57.82
CA ARG A 139 -0.49 -30.30 59.06
C ARG A 139 0.93 -30.83 58.99
N ARG A 140 1.83 -30.30 59.76
CA ARG A 140 3.12 -30.93 60.03
C ARG A 140 2.90 -32.09 61.00
N ARG A 141 3.63 -33.20 60.80
CA ARG A 141 3.56 -34.33 61.73
C ARG A 141 3.96 -33.87 63.14
N GLY A 142 3.07 -34.10 64.11
CA GLY A 142 3.20 -33.63 65.48
C GLY A 142 2.48 -32.30 65.77
N ASP A 143 2.00 -31.54 64.80
CA ASP A 143 1.16 -30.35 65.03
C ASP A 143 -0.28 -30.79 65.29
N LYS A 144 -0.92 -30.13 66.31
CA LYS A 144 -2.33 -30.41 66.66
C LYS A 144 -3.31 -29.79 65.67
N ASN A 145 -2.93 -28.69 65.03
CA ASN A 145 -3.82 -27.88 64.18
C ASN A 145 -3.65 -28.17 62.70
N TRP A 146 -4.79 -28.36 62.01
CA TRP A 146 -4.87 -28.51 60.56
C TRP A 146 -5.07 -27.14 59.90
N SER A 147 -4.25 -26.85 58.90
CA SER A 147 -4.54 -25.78 57.96
C SER A 147 -5.51 -26.31 56.93
N LYS A 148 -6.60 -25.60 56.64
CA LYS A 148 -7.69 -26.06 55.77
C LYS A 148 -7.98 -25.03 54.68
N MET A 149 -8.23 -25.50 53.45
CA MET A 149 -8.69 -24.67 52.33
C MET A 149 -9.79 -25.39 51.57
N ALA A 150 -10.93 -24.72 51.41
CA ALA A 150 -12.05 -25.26 50.66
C ALA A 150 -11.99 -24.79 49.22
N PHE A 151 -12.39 -25.67 48.29
CA PHE A 151 -12.52 -25.36 46.86
C PHE A 151 -13.65 -26.17 46.25
N GLN A 152 -14.17 -25.71 45.12
CA GLN A 152 -15.16 -26.42 44.31
C GLN A 152 -14.49 -27.06 43.12
N MET A 153 -14.76 -28.35 42.87
CA MET A 153 -14.35 -29.04 41.63
C MET A 153 -15.57 -29.17 40.72
N ASP A 154 -15.47 -28.51 39.56
CA ASP A 154 -16.46 -28.58 38.48
C ASP A 154 -15.97 -29.59 37.43
N VAL A 155 -16.84 -30.55 37.04
CA VAL A 155 -16.48 -31.54 36.04
C VAL A 155 -17.32 -31.34 34.79
N SER A 156 -16.65 -31.12 33.68
CA SER A 156 -17.27 -30.95 32.36
C SER A 156 -17.04 -32.18 31.49
N ASN A 157 -18.02 -32.51 30.67
CA ASN A 157 -17.87 -33.51 29.60
C ASN A 157 -17.21 -32.94 28.35
N PHE A 158 -17.10 -31.62 28.28
CA PHE A 158 -16.50 -30.89 27.14
C PHE A 158 -15.23 -30.18 27.60
N PRO A 159 -14.14 -30.29 26.83
CA PRO A 159 -12.92 -29.57 27.13
C PRO A 159 -13.09 -28.05 26.92
N GLU A 160 -12.17 -27.31 27.49
CA GLU A 160 -12.09 -25.84 27.29
C GLU A 160 -11.80 -25.55 25.82
N LEU A 161 -12.49 -24.54 25.27
CA LEU A 161 -12.25 -24.08 23.92
C LEU A 161 -10.91 -23.36 23.82
N PRO A 162 -10.10 -23.62 22.79
CA PRO A 162 -8.86 -22.90 22.60
C PRO A 162 -9.10 -21.42 22.36
N ARG A 163 -8.28 -20.57 22.92
CA ARG A 163 -8.29 -19.14 22.70
C ARG A 163 -7.29 -18.78 21.62
N LEU A 164 -7.81 -18.28 20.50
CA LEU A 164 -7.00 -17.84 19.36
C LEU A 164 -6.88 -16.31 19.38
N THR A 165 -5.67 -15.80 19.63
CA THR A 165 -5.37 -14.38 19.71
C THR A 165 -4.46 -13.96 18.57
N GLY A 166 -4.58 -12.69 18.15
CA GLY A 166 -3.82 -12.07 17.08
C GLY A 166 -4.65 -10.97 16.41
N PRO A 167 -4.10 -10.26 15.46
CA PRO A 167 -4.78 -9.16 14.78
C PRO A 167 -6.01 -9.65 14.02
N GLU A 168 -7.03 -8.81 13.91
CA GLU A 168 -8.21 -9.05 13.08
C GLU A 168 -8.02 -8.53 11.67
N SER A 169 -7.25 -7.44 11.53
CA SER A 169 -6.90 -6.87 10.25
C SER A 169 -5.42 -6.47 10.23
N VAL A 170 -4.81 -6.62 9.07
CA VAL A 170 -3.40 -6.32 8.79
C VAL A 170 -3.27 -5.72 7.39
N THR A 171 -2.12 -5.14 7.09
CA THR A 171 -1.82 -4.65 5.75
C THR A 171 -1.09 -5.70 4.92
N ASP A 172 -1.24 -5.63 3.61
CA ASP A 172 -0.52 -6.46 2.65
C ASP A 172 0.99 -6.40 2.88
N GLY A 173 1.65 -7.57 2.91
CA GLY A 173 3.06 -7.70 3.23
C GLY A 173 3.43 -7.66 4.71
N GLN A 174 2.49 -7.39 5.61
CA GLN A 174 2.74 -7.37 7.05
C GLN A 174 2.90 -8.77 7.62
N GLN A 175 3.84 -8.94 8.55
CA GLN A 175 3.99 -10.19 9.30
C GLN A 175 2.90 -10.32 10.35
N VAL A 176 2.18 -11.44 10.32
CA VAL A 176 1.12 -11.81 11.25
C VAL A 176 1.65 -12.83 12.23
N VAL A 177 1.35 -12.63 13.51
CA VAL A 177 1.60 -13.63 14.56
C VAL A 177 0.28 -13.96 15.23
N LEU A 178 -0.09 -15.22 15.20
CA LEU A 178 -1.24 -15.77 15.91
C LEU A 178 -0.75 -16.64 17.05
N ASN A 179 -1.41 -16.53 18.21
CA ASN A 179 -1.15 -17.38 19.35
C ASN A 179 -2.42 -18.15 19.71
N CYS A 180 -2.30 -19.45 19.80
CA CYS A 180 -3.35 -20.32 20.29
C CYS A 180 -2.99 -20.82 21.67
N THR A 181 -3.92 -20.65 22.63
CA THR A 181 -3.74 -21.09 24.01
C THR A 181 -4.95 -21.89 24.47
N VAL A 182 -4.73 -22.94 25.22
CA VAL A 182 -5.80 -23.73 25.83
C VAL A 182 -5.36 -24.20 27.21
N GLY A 183 -6.24 -24.03 28.19
CA GLY A 183 -6.10 -24.64 29.51
C GLY A 183 -6.44 -26.11 29.44
N PHE A 184 -5.72 -26.92 30.17
CA PHE A 184 -6.06 -28.34 30.30
C PHE A 184 -5.86 -28.82 31.74
N PRO A 185 -6.75 -29.71 32.23
CA PRO A 185 -6.73 -30.07 33.66
C PRO A 185 -5.67 -31.09 34.02
N CYS A 186 -5.14 -31.84 33.05
CA CYS A 186 -4.29 -33.03 33.27
C CYS A 186 -2.85 -32.84 32.77
N PRO A 187 -1.87 -32.47 33.61
CA PRO A 187 -0.48 -32.26 33.20
C PRO A 187 0.22 -33.49 32.63
N SER A 188 -0.16 -34.69 33.14
CA SER A 188 0.42 -35.97 32.70
C SER A 188 -0.11 -36.45 31.35
N GLN A 189 -1.21 -35.86 30.84
CA GLN A 189 -1.83 -36.15 29.56
C GLN A 189 -2.11 -34.87 28.80
N PRO A 190 -1.10 -34.13 28.37
CA PRO A 190 -1.30 -32.90 27.65
C PRO A 190 -1.97 -33.17 26.29
N PRO A 191 -2.92 -32.35 25.87
CA PRO A 191 -3.48 -32.44 24.53
C PRO A 191 -2.43 -32.05 23.47
N THR A 192 -2.66 -32.42 22.22
CA THR A 192 -1.82 -31.96 21.11
C THR A 192 -2.50 -30.81 20.39
N LEU A 193 -1.73 -29.79 20.03
CA LEU A 193 -2.20 -28.61 19.31
C LEU A 193 -1.65 -28.64 17.89
N ARG A 194 -2.53 -28.40 16.90
CA ARG A 194 -2.18 -28.33 15.48
C ARG A 194 -2.80 -27.11 14.84
N TRP A 195 -2.04 -26.49 13.95
CA TRP A 195 -2.53 -25.43 13.09
C TRP A 195 -3.02 -26.00 11.77
N ARG A 196 -4.14 -25.49 11.28
CA ARG A 196 -4.68 -25.86 9.98
C ARG A 196 -5.11 -24.65 9.19
N TRP A 197 -4.69 -24.58 7.94
CA TRP A 197 -5.19 -23.62 6.98
C TRP A 197 -6.54 -24.09 6.45
N VAL A 198 -7.60 -23.34 6.75
CA VAL A 198 -8.94 -23.58 6.20
C VAL A 198 -9.03 -23.00 4.81
N ARG A 199 -8.40 -21.82 4.61
CA ARG A 199 -8.35 -21.08 3.34
C ARG A 199 -7.08 -20.23 3.31
N GLY A 200 -6.56 -19.96 2.09
CA GLY A 200 -5.52 -18.96 1.87
C GLY A 200 -4.17 -19.29 2.49
N ARG A 201 -3.68 -20.51 2.29
CA ARG A 201 -2.35 -20.92 2.75
C ARG A 201 -1.27 -20.15 2.00
N PRO A 202 -0.37 -19.43 2.67
CA PRO A 202 0.77 -18.81 2.02
C PRO A 202 1.81 -19.85 1.60
N ASP A 203 2.40 -19.64 0.42
CA ASP A 203 3.48 -20.49 -0.06
C ASP A 203 4.73 -20.24 0.78
N ASN A 204 5.25 -21.30 1.41
CA ASN A 204 6.54 -21.41 2.14
C ASN A 204 6.92 -20.30 3.15
N SER A 205 6.08 -19.30 3.39
CA SER A 205 6.38 -18.20 4.32
C SER A 205 5.82 -18.38 5.73
N SER A 206 5.19 -19.53 6.03
CA SER A 206 4.57 -19.78 7.33
C SER A 206 5.51 -20.56 8.24
N VAL A 207 5.70 -20.06 9.47
CA VAL A 207 6.48 -20.71 10.52
C VAL A 207 5.54 -21.13 11.63
N PHE A 208 5.50 -22.45 11.90
CA PHE A 208 4.76 -23.03 13.02
C PHE A 208 5.69 -23.10 14.22
N GLY A 209 5.34 -22.37 15.29
CA GLY A 209 6.02 -22.53 16.58
C GLY A 209 5.63 -23.86 17.22
N GLU A 210 6.62 -24.54 17.82
CA GLU A 210 6.37 -25.76 18.53
C GLU A 210 5.43 -25.55 19.74
N PRO A 211 4.46 -26.44 19.96
CA PRO A 211 3.59 -26.39 21.13
C PRO A 211 4.40 -26.49 22.42
N ARG A 212 4.16 -25.61 23.36
CA ARG A 212 4.83 -25.57 24.67
C ARG A 212 3.80 -25.56 25.78
N VAL A 213 4.16 -26.23 26.88
CA VAL A 213 3.38 -26.20 28.12
C VAL A 213 3.96 -25.14 29.04
N ALA A 214 3.10 -24.25 29.52
CA ALA A 214 3.42 -23.23 30.52
C ALA A 214 2.44 -23.35 31.69
N LEU A 215 2.77 -22.73 32.80
CA LEU A 215 1.84 -22.60 33.92
C LEU A 215 1.26 -21.19 33.95
N SER A 216 -0.05 -21.08 34.09
CA SER A 216 -0.71 -19.79 34.35
C SER A 216 -0.32 -19.27 35.75
N PRO A 217 -0.58 -17.98 36.05
CA PRO A 217 -0.37 -17.45 37.41
C PRO A 217 -1.05 -18.28 38.50
N ASP A 218 -2.19 -18.90 38.19
CA ASP A 218 -2.95 -19.78 39.07
C ASP A 218 -2.41 -21.23 39.10
N LYS A 219 -1.20 -21.45 38.57
CA LYS A 219 -0.55 -22.77 38.44
C LYS A 219 -1.32 -23.77 37.57
N ARG A 220 -2.31 -23.34 36.78
CA ARG A 220 -2.99 -24.21 35.81
C ARG A 220 -2.13 -24.42 34.57
N PRO A 221 -2.01 -25.64 34.07
CA PRO A 221 -1.25 -25.90 32.87
C PRO A 221 -1.96 -25.32 31.63
N LEU A 222 -1.19 -24.61 30.83
CA LEU A 222 -1.60 -24.04 29.57
C LEU A 222 -0.74 -24.60 28.45
N LEU A 223 -1.39 -25.10 27.41
CA LEU A 223 -0.73 -25.41 26.16
C LEU A 223 -0.84 -24.18 25.23
N TRP A 224 0.26 -23.77 24.65
CA TRP A 224 0.27 -22.67 23.70
C TRP A 224 1.19 -22.95 22.51
N ALA A 225 0.83 -22.42 21.36
CA ALA A 225 1.66 -22.44 20.17
C ALA A 225 1.43 -21.16 19.37
N SER A 226 2.44 -20.74 18.62
CA SER A 226 2.37 -19.60 17.73
C SER A 226 2.40 -20.05 16.26
N LEU A 227 1.80 -19.23 15.41
CA LEU A 227 1.90 -19.30 13.95
C LEU A 227 2.26 -17.94 13.45
N SER A 228 3.34 -17.82 12.67
CA SER A 228 3.70 -16.59 11.99
C SER A 228 3.70 -16.78 10.48
N PHE A 229 3.23 -15.78 9.75
CA PHE A 229 3.19 -15.76 8.28
C PHE A 229 3.11 -14.33 7.77
N THR A 230 3.43 -14.12 6.49
CA THR A 230 3.27 -12.83 5.82
C THR A 230 1.89 -12.74 5.19
N ALA A 231 1.16 -11.67 5.49
CA ALA A 231 -0.16 -11.43 4.92
C ALA A 231 -0.06 -11.10 3.44
N SER A 232 -0.99 -11.62 2.65
CA SER A 232 -1.11 -11.29 1.23
C SER A 232 -2.57 -11.07 0.86
N TYR A 233 -2.83 -10.00 0.12
CA TYR A 233 -4.18 -9.61 -0.29
C TYR A 233 -4.86 -10.65 -1.20
N HIS A 234 -4.08 -11.51 -1.88
CA HIS A 234 -4.62 -12.58 -2.72
C HIS A 234 -5.23 -13.73 -1.92
N LEU A 235 -4.81 -13.92 -0.67
CA LEU A 235 -5.03 -15.17 0.04
C LEU A 235 -6.25 -15.13 0.97
N MET A 236 -6.58 -14.00 1.58
CA MET A 236 -7.65 -13.84 2.59
C MET A 236 -7.68 -15.03 3.57
N PRO A 237 -6.67 -15.17 4.43
CA PRO A 237 -6.43 -16.39 5.18
C PRO A 237 -7.48 -16.63 6.26
N ARG A 238 -7.94 -17.88 6.35
CA ARG A 238 -8.71 -18.41 7.48
C ARG A 238 -7.94 -19.56 8.08
N ILE A 239 -7.62 -19.42 9.36
CA ILE A 239 -6.75 -20.33 10.09
C ILE A 239 -7.51 -20.93 11.26
N SER A 240 -7.37 -22.22 11.50
CA SER A 240 -7.88 -22.90 12.69
C SER A 240 -6.76 -23.41 13.56
N CYS A 241 -7.00 -23.32 14.87
CA CYS A 241 -6.26 -23.99 15.91
C CYS A 241 -7.08 -25.21 16.35
N GLU A 242 -6.53 -26.40 16.21
CA GLU A 242 -7.16 -27.68 16.52
C GLU A 242 -6.45 -28.32 17.72
N VAL A 243 -7.21 -28.60 18.76
CA VAL A 243 -6.71 -29.23 19.98
C VAL A 243 -7.27 -30.63 20.08
N HIS A 244 -6.39 -31.62 20.09
CA HIS A 244 -6.73 -33.05 20.16
C HIS A 244 -6.45 -33.59 21.56
N TYR A 245 -7.48 -34.08 22.20
CA TYR A 245 -7.40 -34.78 23.46
C TYR A 245 -7.40 -36.30 23.22
N GLN A 246 -6.55 -37.05 23.92
CA GLN A 246 -6.36 -38.50 23.67
C GLN A 246 -7.65 -39.33 23.78
N LYS A 247 -8.60 -38.89 24.59
CA LYS A 247 -9.86 -39.61 24.84
C LYS A 247 -11.07 -39.04 24.09
N LEU A 248 -10.91 -37.97 23.30
CA LEU A 248 -11.97 -37.41 22.49
C LEU A 248 -11.76 -37.80 21.03
N GLY A 249 -12.83 -38.30 20.40
CA GLY A 249 -12.79 -38.73 19.00
C GLY A 249 -12.68 -37.58 17.97
N ALA A 250 -13.00 -36.35 18.37
CA ALA A 250 -12.93 -35.18 17.51
C ALA A 250 -12.11 -34.03 18.15
N PRO A 251 -11.36 -33.24 17.37
CA PRO A 251 -10.64 -32.10 17.89
C PRO A 251 -11.59 -30.98 18.29
N VAL A 252 -11.16 -30.18 19.26
CA VAL A 252 -11.79 -28.90 19.58
C VAL A 252 -11.14 -27.84 18.73
N VAL A 253 -11.95 -27.07 18.00
CA VAL A 253 -11.45 -26.19 16.95
C VAL A 253 -11.88 -24.75 17.20
N MET A 254 -10.95 -23.81 17.07
CA MET A 254 -11.23 -22.38 16.98
C MET A 254 -10.61 -21.86 15.70
N ALA A 255 -11.40 -21.13 14.90
CA ALA A 255 -10.94 -20.55 13.64
C ALA A 255 -11.05 -19.03 13.67
N LYS A 256 -10.14 -18.37 12.95
CA LYS A 256 -10.10 -16.92 12.80
C LYS A 256 -9.85 -16.56 11.34
N ASP A 257 -10.61 -15.58 10.84
CA ASP A 257 -10.35 -14.91 9.58
C ASP A 257 -9.44 -13.72 9.84
N ILE A 258 -8.46 -13.52 8.95
CA ILE A 258 -7.59 -12.35 8.97
C ILE A 258 -7.94 -11.49 7.77
N HIS A 259 -8.40 -10.28 8.06
CA HIS A 259 -8.74 -9.30 7.04
C HIS A 259 -7.47 -8.59 6.57
N VAL A 260 -7.12 -8.74 5.29
CA VAL A 260 -5.92 -8.14 4.72
C VAL A 260 -6.30 -6.89 3.96
N LYS A 261 -5.87 -5.74 4.46
CA LYS A 261 -6.04 -4.43 3.83
C LYS A 261 -4.89 -4.16 2.88
N PHE A 262 -5.18 -3.53 1.73
CA PHE A 262 -4.17 -3.24 0.72
C PHE A 262 -4.51 -2.00 -0.09
N PRO A 263 -3.48 -1.26 -0.55
CA PRO A 263 -3.67 -0.14 -1.47
C PRO A 263 -4.21 -0.63 -2.81
N PRO A 264 -4.66 0.25 -3.69
CA PRO A 264 -5.14 -0.15 -5.01
C PRO A 264 -4.14 -1.03 -5.76
N LYS A 265 -4.60 -2.18 -6.24
CA LYS A 265 -3.87 -3.19 -7.02
C LYS A 265 -4.62 -3.48 -8.31
N ASP A 266 -3.92 -4.01 -9.30
CA ASP A 266 -4.50 -4.39 -10.60
C ASP A 266 -5.27 -3.23 -11.28
N VAL A 267 -4.73 -2.00 -11.14
CA VAL A 267 -5.36 -0.81 -11.73
C VAL A 267 -5.28 -0.88 -13.24
N HIS A 268 -6.43 -0.85 -13.91
CA HIS A 268 -6.50 -0.91 -15.36
C HIS A 268 -7.65 -0.07 -15.91
N ILE A 269 -7.49 0.35 -17.16
CA ILE A 269 -8.48 1.16 -17.87
C ILE A 269 -9.24 0.28 -18.83
N ARG A 270 -10.55 0.39 -18.82
CA ARG A 270 -11.46 -0.21 -19.78
C ARG A 270 -12.05 0.86 -20.68
N LEU A 271 -12.13 0.59 -21.97
CA LEU A 271 -12.81 1.43 -22.94
C LEU A 271 -14.23 0.85 -23.13
N HIS A 272 -15.26 1.69 -23.03
CA HIS A 272 -16.65 1.26 -23.21
C HIS A 272 -17.01 0.92 -24.66
N THR A 273 -16.26 1.49 -25.62
CA THR A 273 -16.41 1.21 -27.05
C THR A 273 -15.18 0.49 -27.57
N SER A 274 -15.34 -0.43 -28.53
CA SER A 274 -14.22 -1.17 -29.11
C SER A 274 -13.22 -0.28 -29.82
N ALA A 275 -13.70 0.82 -30.41
CA ALA A 275 -12.89 1.81 -31.09
C ALA A 275 -13.59 3.18 -31.13
N VAL A 276 -12.83 4.23 -31.33
CA VAL A 276 -13.30 5.62 -31.41
C VAL A 276 -12.71 6.28 -32.66
N ARG A 277 -13.51 7.06 -33.40
CA ARG A 277 -12.99 7.84 -34.53
C ARG A 277 -12.03 8.92 -34.05
N GLU A 278 -10.98 9.19 -34.85
CA GLU A 278 -10.05 10.28 -34.59
C GLU A 278 -10.80 11.62 -34.52
N GLY A 279 -10.50 12.42 -33.49
CA GLY A 279 -11.27 13.64 -33.16
C GLY A 279 -12.55 13.40 -32.36
N GLY A 280 -12.99 12.16 -32.18
CA GLY A 280 -14.16 11.80 -31.37
C GLY A 280 -13.89 11.80 -29.88
N SER A 281 -14.86 11.31 -29.10
CA SER A 281 -14.75 11.20 -27.64
C SER A 281 -14.74 9.74 -27.19
N ALA A 282 -13.85 9.40 -26.25
CA ALA A 282 -13.72 8.11 -25.61
C ALA A 282 -14.28 8.16 -24.19
N LEU A 283 -15.16 7.22 -23.83
CA LEU A 283 -15.58 6.98 -22.45
C LEU A 283 -14.74 5.86 -21.87
N LEU A 284 -14.06 6.15 -20.77
CA LEU A 284 -13.11 5.28 -20.11
C LEU A 284 -13.55 5.01 -18.68
N GLU A 285 -13.29 3.80 -18.21
CA GLU A 285 -13.55 3.37 -16.84
C GLU A 285 -12.24 2.85 -16.22
N CYS A 286 -11.95 3.31 -15.01
CA CYS A 286 -10.83 2.83 -14.21
C CYS A 286 -11.32 1.77 -13.23
N SER A 287 -10.71 0.60 -13.26
CA SER A 287 -11.05 -0.52 -12.37
C SER A 287 -9.81 -0.99 -11.63
N CYS A 288 -9.99 -1.32 -10.35
CA CYS A 288 -8.93 -1.86 -9.50
C CYS A 288 -9.52 -2.66 -8.34
N LYS A 289 -8.64 -3.31 -7.58
CA LYS A 289 -8.95 -3.94 -6.30
C LYS A 289 -8.33 -3.12 -5.20
N ALA A 290 -9.06 -2.80 -4.13
CA ALA A 290 -8.53 -2.07 -2.97
C ALA A 290 -9.34 -2.38 -1.71
N ASP A 291 -8.66 -2.36 -0.57
CA ASP A 291 -9.29 -2.44 0.73
C ASP A 291 -8.47 -1.60 1.74
N PRO A 292 -8.99 -0.49 2.23
CA PRO A 292 -10.32 0.10 2.01
C PRO A 292 -10.56 0.53 0.56
N PRO A 293 -11.84 0.74 0.18
CA PRO A 293 -12.21 1.17 -1.16
C PRO A 293 -11.48 2.43 -1.61
N VAL A 294 -11.39 2.60 -2.93
CA VAL A 294 -10.82 3.81 -3.53
C VAL A 294 -11.72 5.01 -3.22
N GLU A 295 -11.09 6.09 -2.79
CA GLU A 295 -11.75 7.36 -2.47
C GLU A 295 -11.75 8.32 -3.66
N GLU A 296 -10.67 8.32 -4.44
CA GLU A 296 -10.47 9.22 -5.57
C GLU A 296 -9.76 8.53 -6.73
N TYR A 297 -10.07 8.98 -7.95
CA TYR A 297 -9.37 8.60 -9.17
C TYR A 297 -8.83 9.86 -9.85
N ASP A 298 -7.53 9.90 -10.11
CA ASP A 298 -6.93 10.97 -10.91
C ASP A 298 -6.68 10.47 -12.33
N TRP A 299 -7.01 11.32 -13.29
CA TRP A 299 -6.84 11.02 -14.68
C TRP A 299 -5.83 11.94 -15.35
N SER A 300 -4.98 11.37 -16.15
CA SER A 300 -4.09 12.11 -17.04
C SER A 300 -4.06 11.48 -18.42
N TYR A 301 -3.90 12.30 -19.44
CA TYR A 301 -3.71 11.81 -20.79
C TYR A 301 -2.61 12.58 -21.51
N THR A 302 -1.90 11.88 -22.39
CA THR A 302 -0.82 12.45 -23.19
C THR A 302 -1.22 12.46 -24.65
N GLN A 303 -1.12 13.64 -25.29
CA GLN A 303 -1.31 13.86 -26.73
C GLN A 303 -0.17 14.71 -27.27
N HIS A 304 0.39 14.33 -28.43
CA HIS A 304 1.49 15.07 -29.06
C HIS A 304 2.64 15.42 -28.10
N GLY A 305 2.99 14.50 -27.20
CA GLY A 305 4.06 14.68 -26.22
C GLY A 305 3.71 15.59 -25.03
N ARG A 306 2.48 16.11 -24.94
CA ARG A 306 2.02 16.93 -23.81
C ARG A 306 1.06 16.15 -22.93
N THR A 307 1.33 16.12 -21.64
CA THR A 307 0.45 15.51 -20.65
C THR A 307 -0.49 16.55 -20.06
N ARG A 308 -1.77 16.21 -19.96
CA ARG A 308 -2.82 17.01 -19.32
C ARG A 308 -3.45 16.22 -18.20
N PHE A 309 -3.73 16.90 -17.09
CA PHE A 309 -4.47 16.34 -15.96
C PHE A 309 -5.93 16.78 -16.06
N LEU A 310 -6.83 15.89 -15.73
CA LEU A 310 -8.26 16.17 -15.72
C LEU A 310 -8.69 16.49 -14.28
N PRO A 311 -9.48 17.55 -14.05
CA PRO A 311 -9.97 17.92 -12.72
C PRO A 311 -11.19 17.09 -12.29
N LEU A 312 -11.19 15.80 -12.62
CA LEU A 312 -12.26 14.86 -12.32
C LEU A 312 -11.69 13.70 -11.50
N HIS A 313 -12.36 13.40 -10.40
CA HIS A 313 -11.95 12.36 -9.45
C HIS A 313 -12.87 11.14 -9.47
N THR A 314 -13.58 10.92 -10.57
CA THR A 314 -14.54 9.82 -10.76
C THR A 314 -13.88 8.61 -11.40
N PHE A 315 -14.46 7.43 -11.19
CA PHE A 315 -13.97 6.19 -11.78
C PHE A 315 -14.20 6.11 -13.31
N THR A 316 -15.07 6.96 -13.86
CA THR A 316 -15.29 7.11 -15.29
C THR A 316 -14.93 8.50 -15.78
N VAL A 317 -14.41 8.60 -17.00
CA VAL A 317 -14.07 9.87 -17.63
C VAL A 317 -14.35 9.83 -19.12
N ARG A 318 -14.80 10.97 -19.67
CA ARG A 318 -14.92 11.18 -21.11
C ARG A 318 -13.79 12.08 -21.60
N ILE A 319 -12.99 11.61 -22.55
CA ILE A 319 -11.91 12.37 -23.17
C ILE A 319 -12.32 12.68 -24.61
N GLY A 320 -12.44 13.96 -24.94
CA GLY A 320 -12.76 14.44 -26.29
C GLY A 320 -11.51 14.65 -27.15
N ASN A 321 -11.71 14.77 -28.45
CA ASN A 321 -10.68 15.02 -29.45
C ASN A 321 -9.50 14.04 -29.39
N VAL A 322 -9.82 12.74 -29.25
CA VAL A 322 -8.80 11.69 -29.17
C VAL A 322 -8.09 11.52 -30.50
N THR A 323 -6.79 11.27 -30.44
CA THR A 323 -5.94 10.98 -31.60
C THR A 323 -5.28 9.63 -31.48
N ARG A 324 -4.75 9.09 -32.56
CA ARG A 324 -4.00 7.81 -32.60
C ARG A 324 -2.83 7.74 -31.58
N HIS A 325 -2.35 8.89 -31.12
CA HIS A 325 -1.25 9.00 -30.15
C HIS A 325 -1.73 9.27 -28.72
N THR A 326 -3.04 9.28 -28.49
CA THR A 326 -3.60 9.53 -27.16
C THR A 326 -3.33 8.32 -26.27
N ARG A 327 -2.65 8.56 -25.13
CA ARG A 327 -2.42 7.60 -24.09
C ARG A 327 -2.99 8.10 -22.77
N VAL A 328 -3.58 7.22 -22.01
CA VAL A 328 -4.29 7.58 -20.79
C VAL A 328 -3.74 6.78 -19.61
N ILE A 329 -3.67 7.44 -18.47
CA ILE A 329 -3.29 6.86 -17.18
C ILE A 329 -4.36 7.25 -16.17
N CYS A 330 -4.82 6.28 -15.40
CA CYS A 330 -5.66 6.46 -14.25
C CYS A 330 -4.84 6.14 -12.99
N THR A 331 -4.95 6.96 -11.96
CA THR A 331 -4.36 6.72 -10.64
C THR A 331 -5.48 6.58 -9.62
N ALA A 332 -5.62 5.39 -9.05
CA ALA A 332 -6.56 5.12 -7.98
C ALA A 332 -5.91 5.43 -6.62
N LYS A 333 -6.63 6.14 -5.73
CA LYS A 333 -6.17 6.57 -4.42
C LYS A 333 -7.07 6.01 -3.32
N SER A 334 -6.47 5.43 -2.30
CA SER A 334 -7.12 5.02 -1.06
C SER A 334 -6.33 5.57 0.14
N ARG A 335 -6.84 5.39 1.35
CA ARG A 335 -6.13 5.78 2.59
C ARG A 335 -4.79 5.06 2.79
N LEU A 336 -4.60 3.91 2.16
CA LEU A 336 -3.37 3.12 2.28
C LEU A 336 -2.34 3.43 1.20
N GLY A 337 -2.68 4.26 0.22
CA GLY A 337 -1.77 4.64 -0.85
C GLY A 337 -2.45 4.80 -2.19
N SER A 338 -1.65 5.05 -3.21
CA SER A 338 -2.11 5.25 -4.59
C SER A 338 -1.34 4.36 -5.56
N THR A 339 -2.01 3.95 -6.63
CA THR A 339 -1.41 3.15 -7.71
C THR A 339 -1.94 3.62 -9.05
N ALA A 340 -1.03 3.81 -10.00
CA ALA A 340 -1.36 4.19 -11.35
C ALA A 340 -1.53 2.96 -12.26
N SER A 341 -2.42 3.06 -13.23
CA SER A 341 -2.55 2.08 -14.31
C SER A 341 -1.34 2.13 -15.25
N PRO A 342 -1.07 1.07 -16.00
CA PRO A 342 -0.22 1.16 -17.18
C PRO A 342 -0.75 2.23 -18.15
N SER A 343 0.18 2.87 -18.88
CA SER A 343 -0.19 3.83 -19.93
C SER A 343 -0.93 3.11 -21.05
N THR A 344 -2.23 3.34 -21.15
CA THR A 344 -3.13 2.64 -22.07
C THR A 344 -3.38 3.49 -23.32
N ALA A 345 -3.19 2.90 -24.49
CA ALA A 345 -3.53 3.51 -25.76
C ALA A 345 -5.01 3.32 -26.06
N ILE A 346 -5.68 4.37 -26.53
CA ILE A 346 -7.05 4.28 -27.02
C ILE A 346 -7.00 3.68 -28.43
N ASN A 347 -7.89 2.73 -28.72
CA ASN A 347 -8.07 2.23 -30.08
C ASN A 347 -8.81 3.27 -30.89
N VAL A 348 -8.04 4.05 -31.68
CA VAL A 348 -8.57 5.14 -32.51
C VAL A 348 -8.59 4.72 -33.96
N GLU A 349 -9.74 4.85 -34.60
CA GLU A 349 -9.93 4.63 -36.03
C GLU A 349 -9.74 5.93 -36.80
N TYR A 350 -8.96 5.85 -37.88
CA TYR A 350 -8.60 7.01 -38.69
C TYR A 350 -8.42 6.65 -40.16
N LYS A 351 -8.60 7.67 -41.03
CA LYS A 351 -8.38 7.55 -42.46
C LYS A 351 -6.92 7.22 -42.78
N PRO A 352 -6.63 6.58 -43.89
CA PRO A 352 -5.25 6.32 -44.32
C PRO A 352 -4.42 7.60 -44.38
N HIS A 353 -3.15 7.45 -44.08
CA HIS A 353 -2.11 8.44 -44.29
C HIS A 353 -0.90 7.79 -44.96
N ILE A 354 -0.60 8.21 -46.19
CA ILE A 354 0.54 7.71 -46.94
C ILE A 354 1.82 8.32 -46.41
N LEU A 355 2.71 7.49 -45.87
CA LEU A 355 3.93 7.92 -45.24
C LEU A 355 4.94 8.51 -46.22
N SER A 356 5.76 9.46 -45.76
CA SER A 356 6.82 10.12 -46.56
C SER A 356 7.89 9.15 -47.10
N LYS A 357 8.01 7.96 -46.49
CA LYS A 357 8.90 6.88 -46.92
C LYS A 357 8.41 6.16 -48.18
N SER A 358 7.22 6.50 -48.71
CA SER A 358 6.69 6.02 -49.96
C SER A 358 7.42 6.68 -51.12
N SER A 359 7.90 5.90 -52.06
CA SER A 359 8.70 6.41 -53.18
C SER A 359 8.64 5.48 -54.41
N CYS A 360 8.90 6.02 -55.56
CA CYS A 360 9.17 5.27 -56.79
C CYS A 360 10.58 5.58 -57.27
N ARG A 361 11.14 4.60 -57.97
CA ARG A 361 12.40 4.70 -58.72
C ARG A 361 12.19 4.12 -60.11
N TRP A 362 12.66 4.84 -61.11
CA TRP A 362 12.80 4.34 -62.48
C TRP A 362 14.30 4.24 -62.82
N ASP A 363 14.73 3.12 -63.39
CA ASP A 363 16.16 2.83 -63.66
C ASP A 363 16.50 2.95 -65.16
N GLY A 364 15.59 3.41 -65.99
CA GLY A 364 15.74 3.50 -67.47
C GLY A 364 15.02 2.38 -68.23
N THR A 365 14.71 1.27 -67.54
CA THR A 365 14.07 0.10 -68.18
C THR A 365 12.90 -0.45 -67.35
N ALA A 366 12.87 -0.16 -66.05
CA ALA A 366 11.84 -0.65 -65.16
C ALA A 366 11.50 0.37 -64.07
N VAL A 367 10.26 0.33 -63.60
CA VAL A 367 9.78 1.14 -62.46
C VAL A 367 9.60 0.25 -61.23
N TYR A 368 10.07 0.74 -60.07
CA TYR A 368 9.91 0.10 -58.76
C TYR A 368 9.34 1.11 -57.77
N CYS A 369 8.12 0.86 -57.33
CA CYS A 369 7.43 1.72 -56.35
C CYS A 369 7.15 0.99 -55.07
N ARG A 370 7.21 1.73 -53.96
CA ARG A 370 6.80 1.29 -52.66
C ARG A 370 5.89 2.34 -52.04
N CYS A 371 4.67 1.96 -51.66
CA CYS A 371 3.72 2.80 -50.95
C CYS A 371 3.47 2.23 -49.57
N ILE A 372 3.57 3.04 -48.56
CA ILE A 372 3.34 2.65 -47.16
C ILE A 372 2.24 3.55 -46.60
N ALA A 373 1.15 2.94 -46.14
CA ALA A 373 0.03 3.62 -45.53
C ALA A 373 -0.13 3.22 -44.06
N ASP A 374 -0.36 4.21 -43.20
CA ASP A 374 -0.74 4.04 -41.82
C ASP A 374 -2.22 4.35 -41.67
N SER A 375 -3.00 3.43 -41.09
CA SER A 375 -4.46 3.54 -40.97
C SER A 375 -5.04 2.54 -39.99
N ASN A 376 -6.18 2.90 -39.41
CA ASN A 376 -7.01 1.98 -38.64
C ASN A 376 -8.51 2.23 -38.96
N PRO A 377 -9.27 1.29 -39.50
CA PRO A 377 -8.87 -0.04 -40.00
C PRO A 377 -7.81 -0.01 -41.11
N ARG A 378 -7.20 -1.15 -41.39
CA ARG A 378 -6.16 -1.28 -42.41
C ARG A 378 -6.65 -0.79 -43.76
N ALA A 379 -5.82 -0.03 -44.48
CA ALA A 379 -6.14 0.45 -45.80
C ALA A 379 -5.95 -0.62 -46.89
N ALA A 380 -6.82 -0.57 -47.86
CA ALA A 380 -6.57 -1.18 -49.17
C ALA A 380 -5.73 -0.20 -50.01
N ILE A 381 -4.58 -0.67 -50.53
CA ILE A 381 -3.72 0.14 -51.38
C ILE A 381 -3.96 -0.27 -52.82
N THR A 382 -4.21 0.73 -53.68
CA THR A 382 -4.36 0.60 -55.13
C THR A 382 -3.41 1.54 -55.84
N TRP A 383 -3.11 1.25 -57.08
CA TRP A 383 -2.18 2.00 -57.89
C TRP A 383 -2.88 2.57 -59.12
N SER A 384 -2.45 3.74 -59.55
CA SER A 384 -2.75 4.30 -60.84
C SER A 384 -1.44 4.58 -61.56
N VAL A 385 -1.33 4.10 -62.79
CA VAL A 385 -0.19 4.32 -63.68
C VAL A 385 -0.71 5.04 -64.92
N ASN A 386 -0.19 6.19 -65.20
CA ASN A 386 -0.65 7.08 -66.28
C ASN A 386 -2.18 7.31 -66.30
N GLY A 387 -2.76 7.48 -65.06
CA GLY A 387 -4.19 7.75 -64.89
C GLY A 387 -5.10 6.50 -64.95
N SER A 388 -4.58 5.29 -65.19
CA SER A 388 -5.32 4.06 -65.29
C SER A 388 -4.83 2.99 -64.28
N PRO A 389 -5.64 1.97 -63.93
CA PRO A 389 -5.15 0.84 -63.14
C PRO A 389 -3.98 0.15 -63.87
N PRO A 390 -3.00 -0.43 -63.13
CA PRO A 390 -1.84 -1.06 -63.75
C PRO A 390 -2.27 -2.24 -64.66
N SER A 391 -1.73 -2.28 -65.90
CA SER A 391 -1.95 -3.34 -66.88
C SER A 391 -1.21 -4.61 -66.49
N HIS A 392 -1.40 -5.70 -67.29
CA HIS A 392 -0.78 -7.01 -67.08
C HIS A 392 0.77 -7.01 -67.04
N GLY A 393 1.42 -5.93 -67.51
CA GLY A 393 2.88 -5.78 -67.44
C GLY A 393 3.43 -5.37 -66.08
N TYR A 394 2.56 -5.04 -65.10
CA TYR A 394 2.97 -4.64 -63.75
C TYR A 394 2.68 -5.76 -62.75
N ASN A 395 3.67 -6.02 -61.88
CA ASN A 395 3.52 -6.91 -60.76
C ASN A 395 3.27 -6.10 -59.48
N THR A 396 2.23 -6.47 -58.72
CA THR A 396 1.86 -5.81 -57.47
C THR A 396 1.88 -6.79 -56.30
N SER A 397 2.36 -6.36 -55.16
CA SER A 397 2.33 -7.14 -53.91
C SER A 397 2.02 -6.28 -52.71
N VAL A 398 1.31 -6.82 -51.72
CA VAL A 398 0.91 -6.11 -50.50
C VAL A 398 1.45 -6.86 -49.28
N PHE A 399 2.03 -6.14 -48.37
CA PHE A 399 2.61 -6.64 -47.12
C PHE A 399 2.04 -5.88 -45.92
N VAL A 400 1.78 -6.59 -44.85
CA VAL A 400 1.38 -5.99 -43.57
C VAL A 400 2.56 -6.07 -42.62
N HIS A 401 2.99 -4.91 -42.09
CA HIS A 401 4.05 -4.83 -41.09
C HIS A 401 3.52 -5.15 -39.70
N SER A 402 4.41 -5.56 -38.78
CA SER A 402 4.08 -5.85 -37.37
C SER A 402 3.51 -4.66 -36.61
N ASN A 403 3.85 -3.44 -37.04
CA ASN A 403 3.31 -2.19 -36.46
C ASN A 403 1.92 -1.78 -37.01
N GLY A 404 1.28 -2.65 -37.84
CA GLY A 404 -0.05 -2.41 -38.40
C GLY A 404 -0.07 -1.60 -39.69
N THR A 405 1.05 -1.01 -40.14
CA THR A 405 1.11 -0.33 -41.45
C THR A 405 1.04 -1.31 -42.62
N VAL A 406 0.41 -0.86 -43.70
CA VAL A 406 0.31 -1.64 -44.95
C VAL A 406 1.31 -1.08 -45.95
N ALA A 407 2.09 -1.94 -46.57
CA ALA A 407 3.01 -1.58 -47.64
C ALA A 407 2.64 -2.30 -48.91
N ALA A 408 2.53 -1.60 -50.03
CA ALA A 408 2.37 -2.18 -51.35
C ALA A 408 3.59 -1.89 -52.21
N ARG A 409 3.92 -2.82 -53.10
CA ARG A 409 4.96 -2.65 -54.10
C ARG A 409 4.34 -2.77 -55.49
N LEU A 410 4.85 -1.99 -56.42
CA LEU A 410 4.56 -2.06 -57.83
C LEU A 410 5.88 -2.14 -58.60
N GLY A 411 6.01 -3.04 -59.53
CA GLY A 411 7.18 -3.17 -60.41
C GLY A 411 6.74 -3.51 -61.82
N GLY A 412 7.40 -2.94 -62.82
CA GLY A 412 7.11 -3.24 -64.22
C GLY A 412 8.20 -2.72 -65.16
N VAL A 413 8.35 -3.34 -66.32
CA VAL A 413 9.27 -2.94 -67.38
C VAL A 413 8.57 -1.86 -68.23
N VAL A 414 9.22 -0.70 -68.38
CA VAL A 414 8.65 0.46 -69.11
C VAL A 414 9.78 1.23 -69.77
N ASP A 415 9.55 1.62 -71.00
CA ASP A 415 10.55 2.34 -71.81
C ASP A 415 10.63 3.83 -71.48
N MET A 416 9.58 4.40 -70.84
CA MET A 416 9.51 5.80 -70.43
C MET A 416 9.04 5.89 -68.97
N PRO A 417 9.47 6.91 -68.18
CA PRO A 417 9.07 7.07 -66.80
C PRO A 417 7.55 7.29 -66.72
N PRO A 418 6.79 6.39 -66.07
CA PRO A 418 5.35 6.55 -65.94
C PRO A 418 4.98 7.50 -64.82
N SER A 419 3.83 8.20 -64.92
CA SER A 419 3.22 8.86 -63.77
C SER A 419 2.58 7.79 -62.86
N VAL A 420 3.05 7.68 -61.60
CA VAL A 420 2.55 6.67 -60.65
C VAL A 420 1.96 7.34 -59.43
N VAL A 421 0.69 7.04 -59.14
CA VAL A 421 -0.03 7.50 -57.95
C VAL A 421 -0.44 6.31 -57.11
N CYS A 422 -0.14 6.40 -55.83
CA CYS A 422 -0.62 5.46 -54.83
C CYS A 422 -1.89 5.99 -54.17
N TYR A 423 -2.91 5.13 -54.07
CA TYR A 423 -4.16 5.39 -53.37
C TYR A 423 -4.28 4.42 -52.20
N ALA A 424 -4.62 4.94 -51.02
CA ALA A 424 -4.93 4.15 -49.83
C ALA A 424 -6.35 4.49 -49.38
N ASN A 425 -7.19 3.49 -49.13
CA ASN A 425 -8.60 3.65 -48.80
C ASN A 425 -9.01 2.74 -47.65
N ASN A 426 -9.81 3.24 -46.70
CA ASN A 426 -10.51 2.45 -45.69
C ASN A 426 -11.92 3.02 -45.43
N ALA A 427 -12.68 2.45 -44.47
CA ALA A 427 -14.04 2.88 -44.10
C ALA A 427 -14.16 4.36 -43.67
N HIS A 428 -13.05 5.03 -43.30
CA HIS A 428 -13.04 6.40 -42.77
C HIS A 428 -12.54 7.42 -43.79
N GLY A 429 -12.12 7.00 -44.96
CA GLY A 429 -11.70 7.89 -46.03
C GLY A 429 -10.54 7.34 -46.86
N ASN A 430 -9.98 8.25 -47.64
CA ASN A 430 -8.88 7.92 -48.56
C ASN A 430 -7.72 8.93 -48.42
N ASP A 431 -6.57 8.52 -48.90
CA ASP A 431 -5.39 9.35 -49.13
C ASP A 431 -4.74 8.95 -50.45
N SER A 432 -4.13 9.92 -51.14
CA SER A 432 -3.45 9.66 -52.40
C SER A 432 -2.15 10.47 -52.47
N ARG A 433 -1.13 9.84 -53.07
CA ARG A 433 0.16 10.49 -53.25
C ARG A 433 0.80 10.14 -54.56
N PRO A 434 1.15 11.17 -55.38
CA PRO A 434 2.00 10.93 -56.55
C PRO A 434 3.41 10.59 -56.07
N LEU A 435 3.96 9.50 -56.56
CA LEU A 435 5.26 8.97 -56.16
C LEU A 435 6.31 9.13 -57.27
N LEU A 436 5.89 9.13 -58.50
CA LEU A 436 6.69 9.46 -59.66
C LEU A 436 5.83 10.34 -60.58
N GLN A 437 6.30 11.51 -60.90
CA GLN A 437 5.64 12.45 -61.79
C GLN A 437 6.70 13.04 -62.70
N GLU A 438 6.39 13.11 -63.99
CA GLU A 438 7.22 13.82 -64.92
C GLU A 438 7.28 15.30 -64.51
N VAL A 439 8.49 15.82 -64.33
CA VAL A 439 8.66 17.27 -64.05
C VAL A 439 8.55 17.95 -65.38
N GLU A 440 7.35 18.36 -65.76
CA GLU A 440 7.19 19.38 -66.81
C GLU A 440 7.86 20.67 -66.27
N VAL A 441 9.10 20.84 -66.67
CA VAL A 441 9.77 22.14 -66.51
C VAL A 441 9.04 23.07 -67.47
N SER A 442 8.06 23.83 -66.97
CA SER A 442 7.28 24.74 -67.77
C SER A 442 8.26 25.72 -68.42
N LEU A 443 8.17 25.86 -69.75
CA LEU A 443 8.97 26.78 -70.55
C LEU A 443 8.96 28.18 -69.92
N LEU A 444 7.91 28.52 -69.20
CA LEU A 444 7.74 29.77 -68.45
C LEU A 444 8.83 29.96 -67.36
N TRP A 445 9.22 28.93 -66.60
CA TRP A 445 10.29 28.98 -65.62
C TRP A 445 11.67 29.18 -66.25
N LEU A 446 11.90 28.54 -67.40
CA LEU A 446 13.13 28.72 -68.17
C LEU A 446 13.20 30.16 -68.73
N LEU A 447 12.08 30.71 -69.26
CA LEU A 447 11.99 32.09 -69.72
C LEU A 447 12.17 33.08 -68.56
N MET A 448 11.57 32.86 -67.40
CA MET A 448 11.75 33.72 -66.23
C MET A 448 13.18 33.69 -65.71
N ALA A 449 13.83 32.52 -65.69
CA ALA A 449 15.24 32.41 -65.31
C ALA A 449 16.17 33.11 -66.35
N ALA A 450 15.90 32.97 -67.62
CA ALA A 450 16.64 33.64 -68.67
C ALA A 450 16.47 35.20 -68.63
N LEU A 451 15.24 35.67 -68.40
CA LEU A 451 14.95 37.12 -68.22
C LEU A 451 15.61 37.65 -66.96
N GLY A 452 15.60 36.91 -65.84
CA GLY A 452 16.28 37.26 -64.59
C GLY A 452 17.80 37.37 -64.75
N MET A 453 18.41 36.45 -65.52
CA MET A 453 19.86 36.53 -65.84
C MET A 453 20.15 37.73 -66.74
N ALA A 454 19.34 37.96 -67.74
CA ALA A 454 19.50 39.13 -68.62
C ALA A 454 19.38 40.47 -67.85
N PHE A 455 18.42 40.55 -66.96
CA PHE A 455 18.25 41.72 -66.10
C PHE A 455 19.42 41.89 -65.11
N SER A 456 19.97 40.86 -64.56
CA SER A 456 21.14 40.92 -63.66
C SER A 456 22.40 41.42 -64.42
N VAL A 457 22.60 40.91 -65.64
CA VAL A 457 23.69 41.41 -66.54
C VAL A 457 23.52 42.88 -66.84
N LEU A 458 22.30 43.34 -67.17
CA LEU A 458 22.01 44.77 -67.40
C LEU A 458 22.31 45.66 -66.19
N VAL A 459 21.96 45.16 -64.98
CA VAL A 459 22.23 45.92 -63.73
C VAL A 459 23.74 45.99 -63.48
N ILE A 460 24.49 44.90 -63.73
CA ILE A 460 25.95 44.86 -63.55
C ILE A 460 26.60 45.84 -64.57
N VAL A 461 26.17 45.84 -65.83
CA VAL A 461 26.67 46.73 -66.87
C VAL A 461 26.36 48.21 -66.49
N ALA A 462 25.15 48.51 -66.06
CA ALA A 462 24.79 49.83 -65.56
C ALA A 462 25.62 50.26 -64.33
N ALA A 463 25.87 49.35 -63.40
CA ALA A 463 26.73 49.61 -62.22
C ALA A 463 28.18 49.89 -62.64
N VAL A 464 28.70 49.16 -63.63
CA VAL A 464 30.05 49.37 -64.17
C VAL A 464 30.10 50.76 -64.90
N PHE A 465 29.11 51.12 -65.72
CA PHE A 465 29.02 52.42 -66.34
C PHE A 465 28.96 53.55 -65.30
N LEU A 466 28.20 53.42 -64.26
CA LEU A 466 28.11 54.37 -63.16
C LEU A 466 29.43 54.50 -62.38
N CYS A 467 30.12 53.38 -62.17
CA CYS A 467 31.43 53.37 -61.53
C CYS A 467 32.50 54.01 -62.43
N CYS A 468 32.49 53.73 -63.71
CA CYS A 468 33.41 54.34 -64.66
C CYS A 468 33.13 55.85 -64.87
N GLY A 469 31.83 56.26 -64.90
CA GLY A 469 31.44 57.69 -64.99
C GLY A 469 31.84 58.46 -63.73
N ARG A 470 31.87 57.88 -62.57
CA ARG A 470 32.34 58.52 -61.32
C ARG A 470 33.84 58.66 -61.20
N ARG A 471 34.65 57.98 -62.02
CA ARG A 471 36.11 58.13 -62.01
C ARG A 471 36.64 59.31 -62.78
N GLN A 472 35.80 60.05 -63.57
CA GLN A 472 36.17 61.23 -64.29
C GLN A 472 35.78 62.56 -63.65
N ALA A 473 35.04 62.55 -62.54
CA ALA A 473 34.55 63.79 -61.91
C ALA A 473 35.04 64.03 -60.48
N GLY A 474 36.26 63.56 -60.15
CA GLY A 474 36.74 63.68 -58.78
C GLY A 474 38.21 63.99 -58.63
N ARG A 475 38.68 65.04 -59.36
CA ARG A 475 39.92 65.74 -58.97
C ARG A 475 39.55 67.18 -58.66
N SER A 476 39.34 67.50 -57.40
CA SER A 476 39.66 68.73 -56.71
C SER A 476 38.87 68.83 -55.40
N ALA A 477 39.57 68.92 -54.40
CA ALA A 477 39.49 69.66 -53.15
C ALA A 477 39.70 68.86 -51.90
N MET A 478 40.94 68.79 -51.49
CA MET A 478 41.31 68.72 -50.08
C MET A 478 40.85 69.99 -49.40
N ILE A 479 40.15 69.90 -48.30
CA ILE A 479 40.29 70.82 -47.17
C ILE A 479 40.01 70.07 -45.88
N ASN A 480 41.02 70.10 -45.03
CA ASN A 480 41.02 69.78 -43.63
C ASN A 480 39.87 70.43 -42.85
N HIS A 481 39.21 69.72 -41.99
CA HIS A 481 38.93 70.29 -40.67
C HIS A 481 38.86 69.23 -39.59
N ARG A 482 39.73 69.40 -38.69
CA ARG A 482 39.96 68.85 -37.37
C ARG A 482 38.88 69.38 -36.41
N SER A 483 38.54 68.59 -35.48
CA SER A 483 38.20 68.90 -34.08
C SER A 483 36.74 68.97 -33.68
N GLN A 484 36.61 68.38 -32.65
CA GLN A 484 36.00 68.64 -31.33
C GLN A 484 34.79 67.83 -30.99
N ALA A 485 35.04 67.01 -30.03
CA ALA A 485 34.06 66.45 -29.15
C ALA A 485 33.34 67.54 -28.39
N VAL A 486 32.02 67.52 -28.43
CA VAL A 486 31.20 68.16 -27.42
C VAL A 486 30.14 67.13 -26.99
N TYR A 487 30.25 66.72 -25.77
CA TYR A 487 29.10 66.18 -25.08
C TYR A 487 28.13 67.24 -24.72
N PRO A 488 26.83 67.08 -24.89
CA PRO A 488 25.91 67.28 -23.79
C PRO A 488 24.87 66.24 -23.65
N GLY A 489 24.68 65.83 -22.41
CA GLY A 489 23.50 65.62 -21.64
C GLY A 489 22.30 64.87 -22.24
N ASP A 490 21.95 63.79 -21.44
CA ASP A 490 20.59 63.31 -21.29
C ASP A 490 19.79 62.94 -22.54
N VAL A 491 20.03 61.76 -23.04
CA VAL A 491 19.00 61.02 -23.76
C VAL A 491 18.79 59.70 -23.02
N GLY A 492 17.62 59.59 -22.46
CA GLY A 492 17.16 58.36 -21.80
C GLY A 492 17.31 57.15 -22.72
N ILE A 493 18.16 56.27 -22.33
CA ILE A 493 18.33 54.98 -23.02
C ILE A 493 17.11 54.14 -22.68
N TYR A 494 16.18 54.04 -23.62
CA TYR A 494 15.25 52.94 -23.66
C TYR A 494 16.06 51.70 -23.99
N GLN A 495 16.41 50.95 -22.97
CA GLN A 495 17.00 49.66 -23.13
C GLN A 495 15.86 48.70 -23.45
N GLU A 496 15.65 48.40 -24.72
CA GLU A 496 14.88 47.24 -25.14
C GLU A 496 15.58 46.02 -24.57
N HIS A 497 14.95 45.43 -23.56
CA HIS A 497 15.43 44.19 -23.02
C HIS A 497 15.17 43.07 -24.02
N ALA A 498 16.23 42.51 -24.57
CA ALA A 498 16.18 41.29 -25.35
C ALA A 498 15.58 40.14 -24.51
N PRO A 499 14.75 39.29 -25.11
CA PRO A 499 14.16 38.15 -24.37
C PRO A 499 15.25 37.20 -23.88
N LEU A 500 15.20 36.92 -22.61
CA LEU A 500 16.11 35.97 -21.98
C LEU A 500 15.68 34.53 -22.33
N TYR A 501 16.50 33.82 -23.07
CA TYR A 501 16.29 32.40 -23.32
C TYR A 501 16.93 31.62 -22.20
N ILE A 502 16.12 30.88 -21.44
CA ILE A 502 16.62 29.98 -20.40
C ILE A 502 16.37 28.54 -20.85
N ASN A 503 17.44 27.80 -21.02
CA ASN A 503 17.38 26.35 -21.19
C ASN A 503 17.24 25.73 -19.79
N CYS A 504 16.00 25.52 -19.33
CA CYS A 504 15.76 25.01 -17.99
C CYS A 504 15.28 23.57 -18.00
N THR A 505 16.00 22.74 -17.30
CA THR A 505 15.51 21.48 -16.73
C THR A 505 15.00 21.64 -15.29
N GLU A 506 15.24 22.79 -14.64
CA GLU A 506 14.71 23.12 -13.30
C GLU A 506 14.46 24.62 -13.16
N VAL A 507 13.30 25.01 -12.63
CA VAL A 507 12.93 26.39 -12.34
C VAL A 507 13.15 26.64 -10.85
N THR A 508 14.30 27.21 -10.50
CA THR A 508 14.51 27.85 -9.22
C THR A 508 14.26 29.34 -9.35
N HIS A 509 13.65 29.93 -8.35
CA HIS A 509 13.18 31.31 -8.30
C HIS A 509 14.25 32.34 -8.72
N ILE A 510 13.99 33.11 -9.78
CA ILE A 510 14.83 34.25 -10.17
C ILE A 510 14.17 35.54 -9.69
N TYR A 511 14.87 36.27 -8.83
CA TYR A 511 14.44 37.57 -8.35
C TYR A 511 15.21 38.66 -9.12
N THR A 512 14.52 39.50 -9.84
CA THR A 512 15.11 40.72 -10.41
C THR A 512 14.27 41.95 -10.08
N ASN A 513 14.94 43.11 -9.99
CA ASN A 513 14.38 44.37 -9.52
C ASN A 513 13.27 44.95 -10.45
N GLY A 514 12.04 44.70 -10.06
CA GLY A 514 11.00 45.72 -10.16
C GLY A 514 10.22 45.88 -11.46
N SER A 515 10.19 44.99 -12.42
CA SER A 515 9.24 45.04 -13.55
C SER A 515 8.91 43.67 -14.08
N TYR A 516 7.75 43.52 -14.71
CA TYR A 516 7.37 42.24 -15.32
C TYR A 516 8.28 41.96 -16.52
N GLN A 517 8.95 40.81 -16.47
CA GLN A 517 9.77 40.33 -17.57
C GLN A 517 9.14 39.08 -18.18
N LEU A 518 9.02 39.07 -19.49
CA LEU A 518 8.53 37.90 -20.21
C LEU A 518 9.64 36.86 -20.28
N VAL A 519 9.43 35.72 -19.68
CA VAL A 519 10.36 34.56 -19.73
C VAL A 519 9.79 33.57 -20.72
N TYR A 520 10.49 33.30 -21.79
CA TYR A 520 10.11 32.26 -22.76
C TYR A 520 10.83 30.99 -22.42
N GLN A 521 10.08 30.01 -22.00
CA GLN A 521 10.52 28.62 -21.98
C GLN A 521 10.20 28.03 -23.36
N ASN A 522 11.09 27.24 -23.93
CA ASN A 522 11.02 26.64 -25.27
C ASN A 522 9.62 26.28 -25.80
N CYS A 523 8.62 27.08 -25.74
CA CYS A 523 7.30 27.02 -26.37
C CYS A 523 6.19 27.81 -25.67
N THR A 524 6.39 28.40 -24.46
CA THR A 524 5.30 29.15 -23.81
C THR A 524 5.85 30.40 -23.09
N PRO A 525 5.35 31.61 -23.36
CA PRO A 525 5.76 32.81 -22.64
C PRO A 525 5.22 32.78 -21.20
N CYS A 526 6.12 32.93 -20.22
CA CYS A 526 5.77 33.10 -18.83
C CYS A 526 6.03 34.53 -18.38
N PHE A 527 5.06 35.14 -17.69
CA PHE A 527 5.22 36.47 -17.08
C PHE A 527 5.73 36.32 -15.65
N VAL A 528 6.89 36.86 -15.35
CA VAL A 528 7.46 36.88 -13.98
C VAL A 528 7.30 38.28 -13.42
N ARG A 529 6.62 38.40 -12.29
CA ARG A 529 6.48 39.64 -11.54
C ARG A 529 7.69 39.87 -10.65
N THR A 530 8.48 40.92 -10.98
CA THR A 530 9.62 41.32 -10.15
C THR A 530 9.15 42.34 -9.09
N LYS A 531 9.43 42.04 -7.81
CA LYS A 531 9.17 42.98 -6.71
C LYS A 531 10.31 44.01 -6.63
N GLN A 532 9.98 45.29 -6.81
CA GLN A 532 10.88 46.38 -6.46
C GLN A 532 10.97 46.53 -4.94
N THR A 533 12.14 46.39 -4.40
CA THR A 533 12.41 46.83 -3.02
C THR A 533 12.82 48.30 -3.05
N HIS A 534 11.88 49.16 -2.80
CA HIS A 534 12.20 50.56 -2.47
C HIS A 534 12.84 50.61 -1.09
N LYS A 535 14.13 50.82 -1.01
CA LYS A 535 14.82 51.30 0.19
C LYS A 535 14.39 52.74 0.47
N ARG A 536 13.34 52.90 1.26
CA ARG A 536 12.97 54.19 1.83
C ARG A 536 13.68 54.36 3.18
N ARG A 537 14.69 55.16 3.19
CA ARG A 537 15.37 55.69 4.35
C ARG A 537 14.36 56.52 5.15
N ARG A 538 13.93 56.07 6.32
CA ARG A 538 13.21 56.92 7.29
C ARG A 538 13.91 56.90 8.63
N ARG A 539 14.25 58.10 9.04
CA ARG A 539 14.58 58.46 10.41
C ARG A 539 13.33 58.39 11.30
N GLY A 540 13.49 57.85 12.47
CA GLY A 540 13.10 58.33 13.78
C GLY A 540 11.62 58.35 14.16
N ALA A 541 11.40 57.76 15.26
CA ALA A 541 10.60 58.14 16.43
C ALA A 541 9.36 57.27 16.72
N TRP A 542 9.54 56.44 17.73
CA TRP A 542 8.81 56.34 19.02
C TRP A 542 7.27 56.17 19.03
N ARG A 543 6.88 55.14 19.74
CA ARG A 543 5.85 54.99 20.81
C ARG A 543 4.56 54.25 20.49
N ASP A 544 4.45 53.21 21.27
CA ASP A 544 3.35 52.69 22.11
C ASP A 544 1.98 52.35 21.51
N GLY A 545 1.53 51.16 21.91
CA GLY A 545 0.20 51.00 22.46
C GLY A 545 -0.69 49.92 21.82
N VAL A 546 -0.67 48.74 22.32
CA VAL A 546 -1.79 48.06 23.00
C VAL A 546 -3.05 47.71 22.18
N GLN A 547 -3.26 46.42 22.07
CA GLN A 547 -4.49 45.65 22.34
C GLN A 547 -5.68 45.63 21.37
N ARG A 548 -6.06 44.37 21.11
CA ARG A 548 -7.41 43.73 21.10
C ARG A 548 -8.28 43.88 19.85
N GLU A 549 -8.59 42.76 19.38
CA GLU A 549 -9.78 41.86 19.49
C GLU A 549 -10.97 42.15 18.54
N ALA A 550 -11.32 41.11 17.88
CA ALA A 550 -12.68 40.61 17.64
C ALA A 550 -13.55 41.15 16.51
N GLU A 551 -13.97 40.18 15.81
CA GLU A 551 -15.37 39.82 15.43
C GLU A 551 -16.05 40.41 14.19
N ARG A 552 -16.35 39.46 13.31
CA ARG A 552 -17.67 39.14 12.67
C ARG A 552 -18.28 40.02 11.59
N LEU A 553 -18.62 39.26 10.55
CA LEU A 553 -19.89 39.19 9.84
C LEU A 553 -20.16 40.05 8.58
N ARG A 554 -20.53 39.27 7.54
CA ARG A 554 -21.58 39.51 6.50
C ARG A 554 -21.19 39.99 5.13
N ALA A 555 -21.45 39.07 4.18
CA ALA A 555 -21.80 39.32 2.78
C ALA A 555 -23.21 39.97 2.67
N PRO A 556 -23.82 40.23 1.51
CA PRO A 556 -23.47 40.34 0.09
C PRO A 556 -24.10 41.65 -0.51
N PRO A 557 -24.55 41.80 -1.75
CA PRO A 557 -24.42 41.17 -3.08
C PRO A 557 -24.21 42.14 -4.26
N GLY A 558 -23.97 41.54 -5.45
CA GLY A 558 -24.61 42.14 -6.65
C GLY A 558 -23.78 42.40 -7.90
N VAL A 559 -24.13 41.67 -8.94
CA VAL A 559 -24.37 42.03 -10.35
C VAL A 559 -23.21 42.12 -11.33
N SER A 560 -23.13 41.10 -12.18
CA SER A 560 -23.18 41.05 -13.64
C SER A 560 -22.19 41.86 -14.47
N THR A 561 -21.41 41.18 -15.29
CA THR A 561 -21.54 41.23 -16.76
C THR A 561 -20.72 40.12 -17.43
N ALA A 562 -21.27 39.62 -18.51
CA ALA A 562 -20.82 38.49 -19.31
C ALA A 562 -19.59 38.83 -20.14
N GLU A 563 -18.69 37.86 -20.25
CA GLU A 563 -17.85 37.65 -21.42
C GLU A 563 -17.75 36.17 -21.73
N THR A 564 -18.07 35.88 -22.97
CA THR A 564 -18.16 34.55 -23.56
C THR A 564 -16.76 33.98 -23.77
N ASP A 565 -16.40 33.01 -22.91
CA ASP A 565 -15.33 32.07 -23.23
C ASP A 565 -15.95 30.69 -23.49
N THR A 566 -15.60 30.15 -24.64
CA THR A 566 -16.01 28.84 -25.13
C THR A 566 -15.61 27.76 -24.14
N ALA A 567 -16.51 27.44 -23.24
CA ALA A 567 -16.39 26.32 -22.31
C ALA A 567 -16.64 25.00 -23.07
N ILE A 568 -15.65 24.14 -23.05
CA ILE A 568 -15.78 22.73 -23.41
C ILE A 568 -16.68 22.09 -22.35
N TYR A 569 -17.91 21.75 -22.72
CA TYR A 569 -18.83 21.02 -21.85
C TYR A 569 -18.32 19.60 -21.60
N LEU A 570 -18.02 19.31 -20.35
CA LEU A 570 -17.85 17.96 -19.83
C LEU A 570 -19.17 17.55 -19.18
N GLU A 571 -19.95 16.72 -19.85
CA GLU A 571 -21.08 16.04 -19.22
C GLU A 571 -20.56 14.89 -18.38
N VAL A 572 -20.90 14.94 -17.10
CA VAL A 572 -20.71 13.83 -16.14
C VAL A 572 -22.02 13.03 -16.14
N LEU A 573 -21.95 11.79 -16.51
CA LEU A 573 -22.99 10.79 -16.28
C LEU A 573 -22.76 10.09 -14.93
#